data_1f4f6122e497c04cc59d061041286559
#
_entry.id   1f4f6122e497c04cc59d061041286559
#
_cell.length_a   1.000
_cell.length_b   1.000
_cell.length_c   1.000
_cell.angle_alpha   90.00
_cell.angle_beta   90.00
_cell.angle_gamma   90.00
#
_symmetry.space_group_name_H-M   'P 1'
#
loop_
_entity.id
_entity.type
_entity.pdbx_description
1 polymer ?
#
loop_
_entity_poly.entity_id
_entity_poly.type
_entity_poly.pdbx_seq_one_letter_code
_entity_poly.pdbx_strand_id
1 'polypeptide(L)'
;TSFLVLRFLLGVAEAGFFPGIVLYLTYWFPSAYRARVLSVLYIAVPTSNAVAAVLSGAVLGMDGTWGLRGWQWLFIVEAVPAVVLAFVVLRQMTDRPAKADWLTADEKAWLESELGAERTRIESRGRLGALRSLTDPRVLALALIYFLTCIPSYGITFFLPQIVKELGHTNFVTGLLSALPSVAGLCGLIAFGYSSD
;
A
#
# COMPACT_ATOMS: atom_id res chain seq x y z
N THR A 1 -0.59 -15.67 -24.14
CA THR A 1 -1.66 -16.28 -23.29
C THR A 1 -1.16 -16.48 -21.85
N SER A 2 0.02 -17.07 -21.62
CA SER A 2 0.57 -17.31 -20.27
C SER A 2 0.79 -16.02 -19.45
N PHE A 3 1.27 -14.95 -20.07
CA PHE A 3 1.48 -13.65 -19.42
C PHE A 3 0.15 -13.09 -18.86
N LEU A 4 -0.92 -13.12 -19.62
CA LEU A 4 -2.23 -12.61 -19.19
C LEU A 4 -2.80 -13.44 -18.02
N VAL A 5 -2.62 -14.76 -18.07
CA VAL A 5 -3.04 -15.66 -16.97
C VAL A 5 -2.25 -15.36 -15.70
N LEU A 6 -0.94 -15.22 -15.78
CA LEU A 6 -0.09 -14.87 -14.63
C LEU A 6 -0.45 -13.49 -14.05
N ARG A 7 -0.70 -12.51 -14.91
CA ARG A 7 -1.16 -11.17 -14.48
C ARG A 7 -2.53 -11.22 -13.79
N PHE A 8 -3.44 -12.02 -14.30
CA PHE A 8 -4.75 -12.22 -13.67
C PHE A 8 -4.62 -12.88 -12.30
N LEU A 9 -3.83 -13.96 -12.20
CA LEU A 9 -3.58 -14.65 -10.92
C LEU A 9 -2.90 -13.72 -9.89
N LEU A 10 -1.94 -12.91 -10.34
CA LEU A 10 -1.31 -11.88 -9.49
C LEU A 10 -2.35 -10.89 -8.96
N GLY A 11 -3.21 -10.36 -9.84
CA GLY A 11 -4.28 -9.43 -9.44
C GLY A 11 -5.26 -10.05 -8.44
N VAL A 12 -5.61 -11.33 -8.61
CA VAL A 12 -6.45 -12.06 -7.64
C VAL A 12 -5.74 -12.19 -6.28
N ALA A 13 -4.44 -12.49 -6.28
CA ALA A 13 -3.65 -12.61 -5.05
C ALA A 13 -3.51 -11.26 -4.32
N GLU A 14 -3.37 -10.16 -5.05
CA GLU A 14 -3.21 -8.80 -4.50
C GLU A 14 -4.54 -8.16 -4.07
N ALA A 15 -5.66 -8.55 -4.65
CA ALA A 15 -6.96 -7.90 -4.45
C ALA A 15 -7.40 -7.84 -2.98
N GLY A 16 -7.05 -8.85 -2.18
CA GLY A 16 -7.38 -8.93 -0.76
C GLY A 16 -6.41 -8.17 0.16
N PHE A 17 -5.26 -7.71 -0.32
CA PHE A 17 -4.20 -7.19 0.54
C PHE A 17 -4.60 -5.90 1.26
N PHE A 18 -4.98 -4.88 0.53
CA PHE A 18 -5.36 -3.59 1.12
C PHE A 18 -6.62 -3.67 1.99
N PRO A 19 -7.73 -4.29 1.52
CA PRO A 19 -8.90 -4.53 2.37
C PRO A 19 -8.56 -5.34 3.63
N GLY A 20 -7.68 -6.32 3.51
CA GLY A 20 -7.19 -7.13 4.64
C GLY A 20 -6.44 -6.30 5.67
N ILE A 21 -5.56 -5.39 5.25
CA ILE A 21 -4.86 -4.47 6.16
C ILE A 21 -5.87 -3.56 6.87
N VAL A 22 -6.79 -2.94 6.14
CA VAL A 22 -7.82 -2.07 6.74
C VAL A 22 -8.64 -2.85 7.76
N LEU A 23 -9.06 -4.06 7.44
CA LEU A 23 -9.79 -4.94 8.37
C LEU A 23 -8.94 -5.28 9.60
N TYR A 24 -7.68 -5.64 9.42
CA TYR A 24 -6.75 -5.93 10.52
C TYR A 24 -6.60 -4.73 11.46
N LEU A 25 -6.46 -3.52 10.93
CA LEU A 25 -6.42 -2.30 11.72
C LEU A 25 -7.71 -2.06 12.52
N THR A 26 -8.86 -2.51 12.04
CA THR A 26 -10.10 -2.41 12.83
C THR A 26 -10.14 -3.34 14.05
N TYR A 27 -9.32 -4.38 14.06
CA TYR A 27 -9.21 -5.29 15.21
C TYR A 27 -8.22 -4.80 16.28
N TRP A 28 -7.33 -3.88 15.91
CA TRP A 28 -6.24 -3.40 16.78
C TRP A 28 -6.41 -1.95 17.22
N PHE A 29 -7.06 -1.12 16.43
CA PHE A 29 -7.14 0.31 16.68
C PHE A 29 -8.59 0.79 16.75
N PRO A 30 -9.00 1.44 17.88
CA PRO A 30 -10.25 2.19 17.92
C PRO A 30 -10.33 3.25 16.82
N SER A 31 -11.57 3.61 16.42
CA SER A 31 -11.82 4.55 15.29
C SER A 31 -11.09 5.89 15.45
N ALA A 32 -10.93 6.38 16.69
CA ALA A 32 -10.23 7.63 16.99
C ALA A 32 -8.75 7.64 16.54
N TYR A 33 -8.09 6.49 16.55
CA TYR A 33 -6.66 6.37 16.21
C TYR A 33 -6.42 5.80 14.82
N ARG A 34 -7.43 5.20 14.19
CA ARG A 34 -7.33 4.47 12.93
C ARG A 34 -6.88 5.35 11.76
N ALA A 35 -7.38 6.58 11.71
CA ALA A 35 -6.99 7.54 10.67
C ALA A 35 -5.48 7.87 10.73
N ARG A 36 -4.95 8.05 11.93
CA ARG A 36 -3.51 8.33 12.15
C ARG A 36 -2.63 7.15 11.75
N VAL A 37 -3.04 5.92 12.09
CA VAL A 37 -2.30 4.71 11.72
C VAL A 37 -2.34 4.51 10.20
N LEU A 38 -3.49 4.72 9.56
CA LEU A 38 -3.62 4.66 8.12
C LEU A 38 -2.76 5.71 7.41
N SER A 39 -2.67 6.94 7.93
CA SER A 39 -1.82 7.97 7.31
C SER A 39 -0.33 7.60 7.37
N VAL A 40 0.14 6.97 8.45
CA VAL A 40 1.51 6.43 8.52
C VAL A 40 1.71 5.32 7.47
N LEU A 41 0.72 4.44 7.29
CA LEU A 41 0.77 3.40 6.26
C LEU A 41 0.84 4.02 4.85
N TYR A 42 0.09 5.10 4.60
CA TYR A 42 0.11 5.78 3.32
C TYR A 42 1.46 6.45 2.98
N ILE A 43 2.29 6.79 3.96
CA ILE A 43 3.67 7.25 3.74
C ILE A 43 4.53 6.17 3.06
N ALA A 44 4.23 4.90 3.31
CA ALA A 44 4.95 3.80 2.69
C ALA A 44 4.80 3.79 1.15
N VAL A 45 3.69 4.25 0.60
CA VAL A 45 3.41 4.22 -0.86
C VAL A 45 4.40 5.10 -1.64
N PRO A 46 4.50 6.43 -1.42
CA PRO A 46 5.48 7.25 -2.14
C PRO A 46 6.93 6.87 -1.79
N THR A 47 7.18 6.41 -0.57
CA THR A 47 8.51 5.95 -0.15
C THR A 47 8.93 4.72 -0.95
N SER A 48 8.07 3.70 -1.04
CA SER A 48 8.35 2.49 -1.81
C SER A 48 8.50 2.78 -3.30
N ASN A 49 7.68 3.67 -3.86
CA ASN A 49 7.81 4.07 -5.27
C ASN A 49 9.15 4.77 -5.55
N ALA A 50 9.59 5.67 -4.66
CA ALA A 50 10.88 6.33 -4.81
C ALA A 50 12.05 5.33 -4.73
N VAL A 51 12.02 4.43 -3.76
CA VAL A 51 13.04 3.39 -3.58
C VAL A 51 13.03 2.43 -4.78
N ALA A 52 11.85 1.96 -5.19
CA ALA A 52 11.70 1.05 -6.33
C ALA A 52 12.21 1.67 -7.63
N ALA A 53 11.95 2.95 -7.90
CA ALA A 53 12.44 3.62 -9.11
C ALA A 53 13.97 3.64 -9.18
N VAL A 54 14.64 3.94 -8.08
CA VAL A 54 16.12 3.94 -8.01
C VAL A 54 16.68 2.52 -8.11
N LEU A 55 16.11 1.57 -7.35
CA LEU A 55 16.53 0.15 -7.39
C LEU A 55 16.33 -0.45 -8.77
N SER A 56 15.20 -0.21 -9.40
CA SER A 56 14.91 -0.70 -10.76
C SER A 56 15.91 -0.17 -11.77
N GLY A 57 16.28 1.12 -11.68
CA GLY A 57 17.30 1.72 -12.53
C GLY A 57 18.68 1.07 -12.35
N ALA A 58 19.07 0.74 -11.13
CA ALA A 58 20.32 0.08 -10.81
C ALA A 58 20.32 -1.40 -11.25
N VAL A 59 19.25 -2.13 -10.92
CA VAL A 59 19.12 -3.58 -11.20
C VAL A 59 19.03 -3.86 -12.70
N LEU A 60 18.40 -3.00 -13.49
CA LEU A 60 18.36 -3.13 -14.95
C LEU A 60 19.78 -3.04 -15.58
N GLY A 61 20.74 -2.41 -14.88
CA GLY A 61 22.16 -2.41 -15.27
C GLY A 61 22.87 -3.76 -15.12
N MET A 62 22.27 -4.74 -14.42
CA MET A 62 22.81 -6.09 -14.23
C MET A 62 22.52 -7.04 -15.41
N ASP A 63 22.09 -6.50 -16.55
CA ASP A 63 21.76 -7.30 -17.73
C ASP A 63 22.93 -8.21 -18.14
N GLY A 64 22.64 -9.49 -18.40
CA GLY A 64 23.64 -10.51 -18.73
C GLY A 64 24.37 -11.16 -17.54
N THR A 65 24.22 -10.64 -16.32
CA THR A 65 24.83 -11.23 -15.11
C THR A 65 24.19 -12.58 -14.81
N TRP A 66 24.98 -13.62 -14.65
CA TRP A 66 24.59 -15.03 -14.48
C TRP A 66 23.63 -15.55 -15.56
N GLY A 67 23.73 -14.99 -16.78
CA GLY A 67 22.87 -15.38 -17.91
C GLY A 67 21.43 -14.89 -17.82
N LEU A 68 21.09 -14.07 -16.83
CA LEU A 68 19.77 -13.48 -16.65
C LEU A 68 19.70 -12.08 -17.27
N ARG A 69 18.54 -11.75 -17.83
CA ARG A 69 18.25 -10.39 -18.32
C ARG A 69 17.95 -9.45 -17.16
N GLY A 70 18.23 -8.15 -17.31
CA GLY A 70 18.03 -7.14 -16.28
C GLY A 70 16.61 -7.12 -15.69
N TRP A 71 15.56 -7.31 -16.52
CA TRP A 71 14.19 -7.39 -16.05
C TRP A 71 13.91 -8.64 -15.17
N GLN A 72 14.62 -9.75 -15.37
CA GLN A 72 14.46 -10.94 -14.54
C GLN A 72 15.05 -10.70 -13.15
N TRP A 73 16.20 -10.02 -13.09
CA TRP A 73 16.79 -9.57 -11.85
C TRP A 73 15.84 -8.65 -11.06
N LEU A 74 15.15 -7.75 -11.76
CA LEU A 74 14.17 -6.86 -11.13
C LEU A 74 13.10 -7.66 -10.36
N PHE A 75 12.47 -8.62 -11.01
CA PHE A 75 11.45 -9.46 -10.36
C PHE A 75 12.03 -10.26 -9.18
N ILE A 76 13.23 -10.78 -9.29
CA ILE A 76 13.86 -11.54 -8.19
C ILE A 76 14.14 -10.62 -7.00
N VAL A 77 14.76 -9.46 -7.23
CA VAL A 77 15.13 -8.52 -6.17
C VAL A 77 13.90 -7.94 -5.47
N GLU A 78 12.82 -7.69 -6.19
CA GLU A 78 11.56 -7.18 -5.61
C GLU A 78 10.75 -8.29 -4.91
N ALA A 79 10.75 -9.52 -5.43
CA ALA A 79 9.98 -10.61 -4.87
C ALA A 79 10.58 -11.19 -3.58
N VAL A 80 11.90 -11.29 -3.48
CA VAL A 80 12.58 -11.92 -2.33
C VAL A 80 12.23 -11.23 -1.00
N PRO A 81 12.30 -9.90 -0.85
CA PRO A 81 11.89 -9.23 0.38
C PRO A 81 10.42 -9.48 0.72
N ALA A 82 9.53 -9.48 -0.29
CA ALA A 82 8.11 -9.71 -0.08
C ALA A 82 7.83 -11.12 0.45
N VAL A 83 8.51 -12.14 -0.10
CA VAL A 83 8.40 -13.53 0.37
C VAL A 83 8.93 -13.67 1.79
N VAL A 84 10.08 -13.07 2.10
CA VAL A 84 10.65 -13.09 3.46
C VAL A 84 9.71 -12.42 4.45
N LEU A 85 9.19 -11.24 4.11
CA LEU A 85 8.22 -10.52 4.96
C LEU A 85 6.92 -11.31 5.15
N ALA A 86 6.45 -12.02 4.13
CA ALA A 86 5.27 -12.88 4.27
C ALA A 86 5.47 -13.95 5.36
N PHE A 87 6.63 -14.61 5.39
CA PHE A 87 6.96 -15.56 6.45
C PHE A 87 7.07 -14.92 7.83
N VAL A 88 7.65 -13.72 7.90
CA VAL A 88 7.75 -12.95 9.16
C VAL A 88 6.35 -12.60 9.67
N VAL A 89 5.49 -12.08 8.80
CA VAL A 89 4.11 -11.73 9.12
C VAL A 89 3.34 -12.96 9.62
N LEU A 90 3.41 -14.07 8.91
CA LEU A 90 2.71 -15.31 9.30
C LEU A 90 3.16 -15.86 10.66
N ARG A 91 4.40 -15.59 11.07
CA ARG A 91 4.94 -16.08 12.35
C ARG A 91 4.78 -15.10 13.51
N GLN A 92 4.79 -13.80 13.24
CA GLN A 92 4.87 -12.78 14.29
C GLN A 92 3.57 -11.99 14.47
N MET A 93 2.75 -11.87 13.42
CA MET A 93 1.51 -11.11 13.54
C MET A 93 0.44 -11.90 14.27
N THR A 94 -0.10 -11.28 15.31
CA THR A 94 -1.19 -11.82 16.11
C THR A 94 -2.53 -11.28 15.57
N ASP A 95 -3.50 -12.15 15.35
CA ASP A 95 -4.79 -11.79 14.77
C ASP A 95 -5.60 -10.78 15.58
N ARG A 96 -5.49 -10.85 16.91
CA ARG A 96 -6.31 -10.05 17.83
C ARG A 96 -5.53 -9.67 19.11
N PRO A 97 -5.83 -8.53 19.73
CA PRO A 97 -5.21 -8.09 20.97
C PRO A 97 -5.28 -9.13 22.10
N ALA A 98 -6.39 -9.85 22.21
CA ALA A 98 -6.58 -10.91 23.23
C ALA A 98 -5.49 -11.98 23.21
N LYS A 99 -4.93 -12.28 22.03
CA LYS A 99 -3.89 -13.30 21.82
C LYS A 99 -2.46 -12.75 21.87
N ALA A 100 -2.29 -11.45 22.07
CA ALA A 100 -0.98 -10.81 22.03
C ALA A 100 -0.25 -10.99 23.37
N ASP A 101 0.82 -11.77 23.38
CA ASP A 101 1.59 -12.05 24.62
C ASP A 101 2.40 -10.84 25.12
N TRP A 102 2.62 -9.85 24.24
CA TRP A 102 3.36 -8.63 24.55
C TRP A 102 2.50 -7.51 25.16
N LEU A 103 1.17 -7.66 25.22
CA LEU A 103 0.26 -6.75 25.91
C LEU A 103 0.01 -7.19 27.33
N THR A 104 -0.03 -6.23 28.27
CA THR A 104 -0.46 -6.47 29.66
C THR A 104 -1.95 -6.79 29.73
N ALA A 105 -2.39 -7.38 30.83
CA ALA A 105 -3.80 -7.72 31.04
C ALA A 105 -4.70 -6.48 31.00
N ASP A 106 -4.24 -5.36 31.56
CA ASP A 106 -4.99 -4.10 31.60
C ASP A 106 -5.11 -3.46 30.23
N GLU A 107 -4.05 -3.50 29.41
CA GLU A 107 -4.06 -3.01 28.03
C GLU A 107 -5.00 -3.84 27.16
N LYS A 108 -5.01 -5.16 27.30
CA LYS A 108 -5.96 -6.05 26.61
C LYS A 108 -7.40 -5.72 26.99
N ALA A 109 -7.68 -5.61 28.28
CA ALA A 109 -9.03 -5.31 28.78
C ALA A 109 -9.52 -3.95 28.26
N TRP A 110 -8.65 -2.93 28.27
CA TRP A 110 -8.97 -1.61 27.74
C TRP A 110 -9.28 -1.67 26.23
N LEU A 111 -8.43 -2.30 25.44
CA LEU A 111 -8.63 -2.44 23.99
C LEU A 111 -9.92 -3.20 23.67
N GLU A 112 -10.20 -4.30 24.37
CA GLU A 112 -11.42 -5.09 24.17
C GLU A 112 -12.67 -4.29 24.52
N SER A 113 -12.63 -3.49 25.58
CA SER A 113 -13.76 -2.64 25.97
C SER A 113 -14.04 -1.56 24.92
N GLU A 114 -13.01 -0.85 24.43
CA GLU A 114 -13.15 0.20 23.43
C GLU A 114 -13.63 -0.34 22.07
N LEU A 115 -13.01 -1.43 21.61
CA LEU A 115 -13.38 -2.07 20.35
C LEU A 115 -14.78 -2.71 20.43
N GLY A 116 -15.14 -3.25 21.60
CA GLY A 116 -16.48 -3.79 21.87
C GLY A 116 -17.56 -2.71 21.84
N ALA A 117 -17.31 -1.58 22.50
CA ALA A 117 -18.23 -0.44 22.49
C ALA A 117 -18.43 0.14 21.07
N GLU A 118 -17.34 0.26 20.30
CA GLU A 118 -17.41 0.69 18.89
C GLU A 118 -18.26 -0.28 18.04
N ARG A 119 -18.02 -1.57 18.20
CA ARG A 119 -18.74 -2.62 17.47
C ARG A 119 -20.24 -2.56 17.76
N THR A 120 -20.62 -2.47 19.03
CA THR A 120 -22.03 -2.34 19.45
C THR A 120 -22.66 -1.07 18.86
N ARG A 121 -21.91 0.04 18.84
CA ARG A 121 -22.36 1.31 18.26
C ARG A 121 -22.58 1.22 16.74
N ILE A 122 -21.71 0.48 16.02
CA ILE A 122 -21.86 0.25 14.57
C ILE A 122 -23.05 -0.67 14.30
N GLU A 123 -23.20 -1.74 15.07
CA GLU A 123 -24.30 -2.70 14.94
C GLU A 123 -25.67 -2.04 15.22
N SER A 124 -25.76 -1.14 16.21
CA SER A 124 -26.98 -0.40 16.52
C SER A 124 -27.42 0.59 15.43
N ARG A 125 -26.50 1.08 14.61
CA ARG A 125 -26.80 1.97 13.47
C ARG A 125 -27.36 1.23 12.25
N GLY A 126 -27.44 -0.08 12.30
CA GLY A 126 -27.90 -0.94 11.20
C GLY A 126 -26.84 -1.12 10.11
N ARG A 127 -26.66 -2.35 9.66
CA ARG A 127 -25.83 -2.66 8.50
C ARG A 127 -26.57 -2.20 7.25
N LEU A 128 -26.11 -1.10 6.66
CA LEU A 128 -26.45 -0.83 5.27
C LEU A 128 -25.90 -2.02 4.45
N GLY A 129 -26.78 -2.74 3.76
CA GLY A 129 -26.32 -3.82 2.89
C GLY A 129 -25.26 -3.31 1.91
N ALA A 130 -24.20 -4.08 1.67
CA ALA A 130 -23.10 -3.67 0.81
C ALA A 130 -23.56 -3.13 -0.56
N LEU A 131 -24.60 -3.72 -1.14
CA LEU A 131 -25.22 -3.27 -2.40
C LEU A 131 -25.87 -1.88 -2.27
N ARG A 132 -26.50 -1.56 -1.14
CA ARG A 132 -27.13 -0.26 -0.92
C ARG A 132 -26.07 0.84 -0.72
N SER A 133 -24.93 0.50 -0.14
CA SER A 133 -23.81 1.44 -0.02
C SER A 133 -23.24 1.83 -1.38
N LEU A 134 -23.25 0.93 -2.38
CA LEU A 134 -22.77 1.22 -3.74
C LEU A 134 -23.66 2.22 -4.50
N THR A 135 -24.91 2.43 -4.05
CA THR A 135 -25.85 3.41 -4.65
C THR A 135 -25.93 4.72 -3.87
N ASP A 136 -25.22 4.84 -2.75
CA ASP A 136 -25.18 6.08 -1.97
C ASP A 136 -24.41 7.17 -2.75
N PRO A 137 -25.03 8.34 -3.00
CA PRO A 137 -24.40 9.41 -3.78
C PRO A 137 -23.10 9.93 -3.15
N ARG A 138 -22.92 9.83 -1.83
CA ARG A 138 -21.70 10.21 -1.13
C ARG A 138 -20.57 9.22 -1.44
N VAL A 139 -20.88 7.93 -1.44
CA VAL A 139 -19.92 6.88 -1.80
C VAL A 139 -19.52 7.02 -3.26
N LEU A 140 -20.47 7.28 -4.15
CA LEU A 140 -20.20 7.50 -5.57
C LEU A 140 -19.36 8.76 -5.81
N ALA A 141 -19.62 9.86 -5.11
CA ALA A 141 -18.81 11.08 -5.20
C ALA A 141 -17.37 10.83 -4.74
N LEU A 142 -17.16 10.16 -3.62
CA LEU A 142 -15.83 9.78 -3.14
C LEU A 142 -15.12 8.83 -4.11
N ALA A 143 -15.83 7.85 -4.65
CA ALA A 143 -15.29 6.94 -5.66
C ALA A 143 -14.86 7.69 -6.93
N LEU A 144 -15.66 8.66 -7.37
CA LEU A 144 -15.31 9.50 -8.54
C LEU A 144 -14.07 10.36 -8.27
N ILE A 145 -13.98 11.00 -7.11
CA ILE A 145 -12.79 11.77 -6.72
C ILE A 145 -11.56 10.87 -6.72
N TYR A 146 -11.66 9.69 -6.11
CA TYR A 146 -10.55 8.72 -6.09
C TYR A 146 -10.17 8.27 -7.50
N PHE A 147 -11.15 7.96 -8.35
CA PHE A 147 -10.91 7.59 -9.76
C PHE A 147 -10.18 8.69 -10.52
N LEU A 148 -10.61 9.94 -10.37
CA LEU A 148 -9.99 11.09 -11.04
C LEU A 148 -8.55 11.34 -10.54
N THR A 149 -8.22 11.03 -9.29
CA THR A 149 -6.85 11.13 -8.77
C THR A 149 -5.95 9.98 -9.21
N CYS A 150 -6.51 8.81 -9.48
CA CYS A 150 -5.76 7.66 -10.00
C CYS A 150 -5.23 7.89 -11.43
N ILE A 151 -6.00 8.56 -12.30
CA ILE A 151 -5.64 8.76 -13.70
C ILE A 151 -4.26 9.46 -13.86
N PRO A 152 -4.03 10.67 -13.31
CA PRO A 152 -2.72 11.32 -13.43
C PRO A 152 -1.62 10.56 -12.69
N SER A 153 -1.92 9.92 -11.56
CA SER A 153 -0.94 9.16 -10.79
C SER A 153 -0.39 7.98 -11.59
N TYR A 154 -1.26 7.18 -12.19
CA TYR A 154 -0.84 6.08 -13.06
C TYR A 154 -0.19 6.58 -14.34
N GLY A 155 -0.69 7.68 -14.93
CA GLY A 155 -0.08 8.31 -16.10
C GLY A 155 1.39 8.65 -15.85
N ILE A 156 1.68 9.36 -14.77
CA ILE A 156 3.06 9.71 -14.40
C ILE A 156 3.88 8.44 -14.13
N THR A 157 3.37 7.51 -13.37
CA THR A 157 4.10 6.29 -12.99
C THR A 157 4.52 5.46 -14.21
N PHE A 158 3.65 5.33 -15.22
CA PHE A 158 3.95 4.51 -16.39
C PHE A 158 4.73 5.24 -17.48
N PHE A 159 4.43 6.51 -17.73
CA PHE A 159 5.01 7.21 -18.86
C PHE A 159 6.28 8.01 -18.53
N LEU A 160 6.44 8.50 -17.29
CA LEU A 160 7.60 9.29 -16.93
C LEU A 160 8.94 8.55 -17.16
N PRO A 161 9.12 7.28 -16.75
CA PRO A 161 10.36 6.57 -17.02
C PRO A 161 10.65 6.41 -18.50
N GLN A 162 9.61 6.23 -19.33
CA GLN A 162 9.76 6.11 -20.78
C GLN A 162 10.22 7.43 -21.39
N ILE A 163 9.57 8.54 -21.03
CA ILE A 163 9.91 9.90 -21.52
C ILE A 163 11.36 10.24 -21.14
N VAL A 164 11.74 9.99 -19.88
CA VAL A 164 13.12 10.26 -19.41
C VAL A 164 14.13 9.38 -20.14
N LYS A 165 13.77 8.14 -20.45
CA LYS A 165 14.65 7.21 -21.18
C LYS A 165 14.85 7.65 -22.64
N GLU A 166 13.81 8.18 -23.28
CA GLU A 166 13.89 8.71 -24.65
C GLU A 166 14.82 9.94 -24.76
N LEU A 167 15.03 10.67 -23.65
CA LEU A 167 16.02 11.76 -23.60
C LEU A 167 17.49 11.27 -23.61
N GLY A 168 17.74 9.97 -23.72
CA GLY A 168 19.07 9.38 -23.83
C GLY A 168 19.78 9.10 -22.51
N HIS A 169 19.08 9.18 -21.38
CA HIS A 169 19.66 8.90 -20.06
C HIS A 169 19.90 7.41 -19.83
N THR A 170 20.90 7.12 -18.98
CA THR A 170 21.15 5.76 -18.50
C THR A 170 19.99 5.23 -17.66
N ASN A 171 19.87 3.91 -17.49
CA ASN A 171 18.83 3.30 -16.68
C ASN A 171 18.83 3.84 -15.24
N PHE A 172 20.01 4.03 -14.66
CA PHE A 172 20.17 4.56 -13.32
C PHE A 172 19.66 6.01 -13.20
N VAL A 173 20.06 6.89 -14.12
CA VAL A 173 19.60 8.29 -14.16
C VAL A 173 18.10 8.36 -14.40
N THR A 174 17.56 7.52 -15.29
CA THR A 174 16.12 7.40 -15.52
C THR A 174 15.38 7.03 -14.23
N GLY A 175 15.87 6.05 -13.47
CA GLY A 175 15.31 5.67 -12.18
C GLY A 175 15.34 6.82 -11.17
N LEU A 176 16.47 7.52 -11.07
CA LEU A 176 16.64 8.65 -10.15
C LEU A 176 15.67 9.80 -10.48
N LEU A 177 15.56 10.19 -11.74
CA LEU A 177 14.64 11.24 -12.19
C LEU A 177 13.17 10.83 -12.01
N SER A 178 12.86 9.55 -12.24
CA SER A 178 11.51 9.00 -12.04
C SER A 178 11.10 8.91 -10.57
N ALA A 179 12.04 8.95 -9.63
CA ALA A 179 11.76 9.00 -8.19
C ALA A 179 11.33 10.39 -7.71
N LEU A 180 11.67 11.47 -8.43
CA LEU A 180 11.43 12.86 -8.00
C LEU A 180 9.95 13.15 -7.66
N PRO A 181 8.94 12.76 -8.47
CA PRO A 181 7.53 12.98 -8.13
C PRO A 181 7.13 12.30 -6.82
N SER A 182 7.65 11.10 -6.56
CA SER A 182 7.36 10.35 -5.33
C SER A 182 7.99 11.01 -4.11
N VAL A 183 9.21 11.54 -4.23
CA VAL A 183 9.87 12.31 -3.18
C VAL A 183 9.13 13.62 -2.90
N ALA A 184 8.72 14.34 -3.95
CA ALA A 184 7.92 15.55 -3.81
C ALA A 184 6.56 15.26 -3.15
N GLY A 185 5.91 14.16 -3.54
CA GLY A 185 4.67 13.68 -2.92
C GLY A 185 4.83 13.35 -1.44
N LEU A 186 5.93 12.70 -1.07
CA LEU A 186 6.27 12.40 0.33
C LEU A 186 6.47 13.69 1.15
N CYS A 187 7.23 14.65 0.63
CA CYS A 187 7.42 15.95 1.28
C CYS A 187 6.10 16.70 1.44
N GLY A 188 5.26 16.69 0.40
CA GLY A 188 3.91 17.25 0.44
C GLY A 188 3.03 16.61 1.49
N LEU A 189 2.99 15.27 1.55
CA LEU A 189 2.20 14.53 2.54
C LEU A 189 2.60 14.89 3.97
N ILE A 190 3.91 14.99 4.24
CA ILE A 190 4.43 15.36 5.56
C ILE A 190 4.08 16.83 5.87
N ALA A 191 4.31 17.75 4.94
CA ALA A 191 4.04 19.17 5.14
C ALA A 191 2.54 19.44 5.38
N PHE A 192 1.66 18.84 4.59
CA PHE A 192 0.20 18.95 4.79
C PHE A 192 -0.27 18.24 6.07
N GLY A 193 0.34 17.11 6.44
CA GLY A 193 0.03 16.42 7.69
C GLY A 193 0.32 17.31 8.92
N TYR A 194 1.42 18.06 8.92
CA TYR A 194 1.74 19.00 9.99
C TYR A 194 0.90 20.29 9.98
N SER A 195 0.39 20.71 8.83
CA SER A 195 -0.42 21.94 8.72
C SER A 195 -1.90 21.73 8.96
N SER A 196 -2.35 20.47 9.03
CA SER A 196 -3.77 20.11 9.20
C SER A 196 -4.19 19.94 10.67
N ASP A 197 -3.23 19.89 11.59
CA ASP A 197 -3.45 19.89 13.05
C ASP A 197 -3.42 21.33 13.59
#